data_0e612723400c68d32d5ba674c25fe6ca
#
_entry.id   0e612723400c68d32d5ba674c25fe6ca
#
_cell.length_a   1.000
_cell.length_b   1.000
_cell.length_c   1.000
_cell.angle_alpha   90.00
_cell.angle_beta   90.00
_cell.angle_gamma   90.00
#
_symmetry.space_group_name_H-M   'P 1'
#
loop_
_entity.id
_entity.type
_entity.pdbx_description
1 polymer ?
#
loop_
_entity_poly.entity_id
_entity_poly.type
_entity_poly.pdbx_seq_one_letter_code
_entity_poly.pdbx_strand_id
1 'polypeptide(L)'
;MTGTLLFAGGGTGGHVYPMIAVADAVREIAPELRLVFVGTERGMETRLVPERGYELELLGVLPIRGAGVSGALRGIARAASSVPQARALIKRLAPSAVFSIGGYAAGPVSLAARSLGVPVALMEPNSVIGLANRLIAPLVQRAYTAFPESERHFKRSVVLRSGVPIRAGFSPVPYEPRLSALRILVLGGSQGAKSLNESVPHALAQAEPNVVVLHQCGAAHEAAARALYAQLGLAERAEVVPFISDMPAALAGADLVIGRSGAGAVSEICAVGRPSVLIPYPFASGDHQRVNADSLVRAEAALCLPIAEASPARIAAEIAFLLNDPSRLIKMAARAAALGRPGAAQAIAVDLLGLAGLASHERRVAPSPASAGSIEPPLSLSPSLSPSLSFAEAV
;
A
#
# COMPACT_ATOMS: atom_id res chain seq x y z
N MET A 1 9.89 -28.38 -11.47
CA MET A 1 9.60 -28.94 -10.12
C MET A 1 8.13 -28.73 -9.81
N THR A 2 7.39 -29.76 -9.52
CA THR A 2 5.97 -29.63 -9.14
C THR A 2 5.90 -29.37 -7.64
N GLY A 3 5.32 -28.26 -7.23
CA GLY A 3 5.15 -27.86 -5.84
C GLY A 3 3.89 -27.03 -5.65
N THR A 4 3.41 -26.91 -4.42
CA THR A 4 2.26 -26.08 -4.08
C THR A 4 2.68 -24.96 -3.16
N LEU A 5 2.31 -23.71 -3.47
CA LEU A 5 2.37 -22.58 -2.57
C LEU A 5 0.97 -22.18 -2.11
N LEU A 6 0.84 -21.93 -0.81
CA LEU A 6 -0.43 -21.56 -0.21
C LEU A 6 -0.41 -20.09 0.18
N PHE A 7 -1.43 -19.35 -0.24
CA PHE A 7 -1.61 -17.93 0.05
C PHE A 7 -2.77 -17.75 1.04
N ALA A 8 -2.49 -17.38 2.28
CA ALA A 8 -3.50 -17.29 3.34
C ALA A 8 -3.76 -15.84 3.74
N GLY A 9 -4.99 -15.40 3.56
CA GLY A 9 -5.38 -14.04 3.88
C GLY A 9 -6.73 -13.67 3.31
N GLY A 10 -7.11 -12.40 3.44
CA GLY A 10 -8.34 -11.94 2.84
C GLY A 10 -9.09 -10.90 3.67
N GLY A 11 -10.38 -10.78 3.38
CA GLY A 11 -11.31 -9.84 3.97
C GLY A 11 -11.40 -8.55 3.17
N THR A 12 -10.34 -7.78 3.06
CA THR A 12 -10.31 -6.47 2.40
C THR A 12 -9.31 -6.41 1.24
N GLY A 13 -9.49 -5.42 0.34
CA GLY A 13 -8.56 -5.20 -0.77
C GLY A 13 -7.12 -4.96 -0.34
N GLY A 14 -6.90 -4.39 0.86
CA GLY A 14 -5.57 -4.16 1.42
C GLY A 14 -4.76 -5.44 1.68
N HIS A 15 -5.42 -6.59 1.81
CA HIS A 15 -4.77 -7.90 1.91
C HIS A 15 -4.81 -8.67 0.58
N VAL A 16 -5.94 -8.62 -0.11
CA VAL A 16 -6.16 -9.46 -1.32
C VAL A 16 -5.29 -9.01 -2.49
N TYR A 17 -5.21 -7.71 -2.78
CA TYR A 17 -4.40 -7.21 -3.90
C TYR A 17 -2.90 -7.49 -3.73
N PRO A 18 -2.26 -7.22 -2.57
CA PRO A 18 -0.86 -7.58 -2.38
C PRO A 18 -0.60 -9.09 -2.48
N MET A 19 -1.53 -9.91 -1.98
CA MET A 19 -1.43 -11.36 -2.06
C MET A 19 -1.48 -11.86 -3.51
N ILE A 20 -2.39 -11.30 -4.33
CA ILE A 20 -2.48 -11.58 -5.76
C ILE A 20 -1.20 -11.09 -6.48
N ALA A 21 -0.70 -9.91 -6.16
CA ALA A 21 0.52 -9.38 -6.79
C ALA A 21 1.75 -10.31 -6.58
N VAL A 22 1.89 -10.89 -5.38
CA VAL A 22 2.95 -11.90 -5.13
C VAL A 22 2.70 -13.17 -5.91
N ALA A 23 1.45 -13.65 -5.96
CA ALA A 23 1.11 -14.86 -6.71
C ALA A 23 1.31 -14.68 -8.22
N ASP A 24 0.95 -13.51 -8.78
CA ASP A 24 1.20 -13.18 -10.18
C ASP A 24 2.72 -13.21 -10.46
N ALA A 25 3.54 -12.60 -9.60
CA ALA A 25 5.01 -12.62 -9.73
C ALA A 25 5.58 -14.05 -9.61
N VAL A 26 5.04 -14.89 -8.72
CA VAL A 26 5.45 -16.30 -8.62
C VAL A 26 5.07 -17.04 -9.91
N ARG A 27 3.87 -16.81 -10.45
CA ARG A 27 3.42 -17.47 -11.70
C ARG A 27 4.26 -17.08 -12.91
N GLU A 28 4.74 -15.84 -12.97
CA GLU A 28 5.69 -15.39 -14.01
C GLU A 28 7.05 -16.12 -13.89
N ILE A 29 7.53 -16.35 -12.67
CA ILE A 29 8.83 -16.99 -12.41
C ILE A 29 8.75 -18.50 -12.58
N ALA A 30 7.69 -19.13 -12.09
CA ALA A 30 7.53 -20.57 -11.99
C ALA A 30 6.08 -20.99 -12.33
N PRO A 31 5.69 -20.95 -13.62
CA PRO A 31 4.31 -21.17 -14.08
C PRO A 31 3.80 -22.58 -13.82
N GLU A 32 4.68 -23.55 -13.59
CA GLU A 32 4.36 -24.94 -13.28
C GLU A 32 3.88 -25.17 -11.84
N LEU A 33 4.04 -24.16 -10.95
CA LEU A 33 3.64 -24.30 -9.56
C LEU A 33 2.14 -24.15 -9.38
N ARG A 34 1.57 -24.97 -8.51
CA ARG A 34 0.19 -24.83 -8.06
C ARG A 34 0.10 -23.74 -7.00
N LEU A 35 -0.69 -22.71 -7.25
CA LEU A 35 -0.92 -21.60 -6.34
C LEU A 35 -2.35 -21.69 -5.82
N VAL A 36 -2.51 -21.90 -4.51
CA VAL A 36 -3.81 -22.07 -3.86
C VAL A 36 -4.01 -20.95 -2.82
N PHE A 37 -5.13 -20.26 -2.91
CA PHE A 37 -5.51 -19.25 -1.95
C PHE A 37 -6.43 -19.82 -0.88
N VAL A 38 -6.32 -19.31 0.34
CA VAL A 38 -7.19 -19.66 1.45
C VAL A 38 -7.78 -18.38 2.04
N GLY A 39 -9.08 -18.29 1.98
CA GLY A 39 -9.85 -17.13 2.45
C GLY A 39 -11.06 -17.52 3.28
N THR A 40 -12.01 -16.60 3.37
CA THR A 40 -13.30 -16.76 4.06
C THR A 40 -14.46 -16.50 3.11
N GLU A 41 -15.65 -16.99 3.42
CA GLU A 41 -16.83 -16.88 2.55
C GLU A 41 -17.30 -15.45 2.27
N ARG A 42 -16.85 -14.45 3.05
CA ARG A 42 -17.39 -13.08 3.00
C ARG A 42 -16.35 -12.03 2.62
N GLY A 43 -15.15 -12.43 2.28
CA GLY A 43 -14.07 -11.51 1.90
C GLY A 43 -14.07 -11.18 0.40
N MET A 44 -13.32 -10.14 0.02
CA MET A 44 -13.12 -9.76 -1.38
C MET A 44 -12.40 -10.86 -2.19
N GLU A 45 -11.70 -11.76 -1.51
CA GLU A 45 -11.00 -12.90 -2.10
C GLU A 45 -11.96 -13.83 -2.86
N THR A 46 -13.22 -13.96 -2.44
CA THR A 46 -14.22 -14.83 -3.10
C THR A 46 -14.51 -14.42 -4.54
N ARG A 47 -14.33 -13.15 -4.86
CA ARG A 47 -14.48 -12.60 -6.20
C ARG A 47 -13.14 -12.46 -6.91
N LEU A 48 -12.20 -11.75 -6.28
CA LEU A 48 -10.95 -11.32 -6.94
C LEU A 48 -9.99 -12.46 -7.26
N VAL A 49 -9.95 -13.51 -6.45
CA VAL A 49 -9.04 -14.66 -6.65
C VAL A 49 -9.47 -15.51 -7.86
N PRO A 50 -10.75 -15.95 -7.96
CA PRO A 50 -11.23 -16.67 -9.15
C PRO A 50 -11.19 -15.82 -10.44
N GLU A 51 -11.47 -14.51 -10.37
CA GLU A 51 -11.35 -13.62 -11.53
C GLU A 51 -9.92 -13.60 -12.14
N ARG A 52 -8.89 -13.96 -11.33
CA ARG A 52 -7.50 -14.09 -11.77
C ARG A 52 -7.07 -15.50 -12.13
N GLY A 53 -8.03 -16.46 -12.12
CA GLY A 53 -7.80 -17.86 -12.47
C GLY A 53 -7.02 -18.64 -11.42
N TYR A 54 -7.05 -18.22 -10.14
CA TYR A 54 -6.45 -18.96 -9.04
C TYR A 54 -7.46 -19.83 -8.30
N GLU A 55 -6.98 -20.95 -7.76
CA GLU A 55 -7.75 -21.80 -6.87
C GLU A 55 -8.01 -21.09 -5.53
N LEU A 56 -9.24 -21.18 -5.03
CA LEU A 56 -9.64 -20.64 -3.73
C LEU A 56 -10.28 -21.72 -2.86
N GLU A 57 -9.70 -21.94 -1.71
CA GLU A 57 -10.24 -22.74 -0.62
C GLU A 57 -10.85 -21.83 0.46
N LEU A 58 -12.01 -22.21 0.96
CA LEU A 58 -12.72 -21.42 1.95
C LEU A 58 -12.67 -22.11 3.32
N LEU A 59 -12.27 -21.35 4.33
CA LEU A 59 -12.35 -21.76 5.73
C LEU A 59 -13.60 -21.17 6.37
N GLY A 60 -14.32 -21.99 7.12
CA GLY A 60 -15.49 -21.58 7.89
C GLY A 60 -15.16 -20.70 9.10
N VAL A 61 -14.41 -19.62 8.88
CA VAL A 61 -14.03 -18.66 9.94
C VAL A 61 -15.04 -17.51 9.95
N LEU A 62 -15.77 -17.37 11.04
CA LEU A 62 -16.72 -16.27 11.20
C LEU A 62 -16.00 -14.97 11.55
N PRO A 63 -16.43 -13.84 10.95
CA PRO A 63 -15.89 -12.52 11.28
C PRO A 63 -16.05 -12.20 12.78
N ILE A 64 -15.04 -11.57 13.36
CA ILE A 64 -15.09 -11.09 14.74
C ILE A 64 -16.06 -9.91 14.76
N ARG A 65 -17.24 -10.11 15.36
CA ARG A 65 -18.17 -9.01 15.66
C ARG A 65 -17.99 -8.60 17.13
N GLY A 66 -17.69 -7.33 17.36
CA GLY A 66 -17.57 -6.72 18.68
C GLY A 66 -16.27 -5.94 18.84
N ALA A 67 -16.39 -4.74 19.41
CA ALA A 67 -15.25 -3.91 19.81
C ALA A 67 -14.77 -4.32 21.23
N GLY A 68 -13.48 -4.07 21.52
CA GLY A 68 -12.89 -4.27 22.83
C GLY A 68 -12.27 -5.65 23.07
N VAL A 69 -11.76 -5.85 24.29
CA VAL A 69 -11.01 -7.05 24.70
C VAL A 69 -11.84 -8.33 24.58
N SER A 70 -13.13 -8.28 24.95
CA SER A 70 -14.04 -9.44 24.85
C SER A 70 -14.33 -9.85 23.41
N GLY A 71 -14.35 -8.90 22.46
CA GLY A 71 -14.45 -9.17 21.02
C GLY A 71 -13.20 -9.86 20.49
N ALA A 72 -12.02 -9.36 20.89
CA ALA A 72 -10.74 -9.95 20.50
C ALA A 72 -10.59 -11.40 21.02
N LEU A 73 -10.91 -11.66 22.29
CA LEU A 73 -10.85 -13.01 22.88
C LEU A 73 -11.80 -14.00 22.18
N ARG A 74 -13.05 -13.58 21.90
CA ARG A 74 -13.99 -14.41 21.13
C ARG A 74 -13.50 -14.68 19.71
N GLY A 75 -12.84 -13.70 19.08
CA GLY A 75 -12.24 -13.88 17.77
C GLY A 75 -11.09 -14.87 17.77
N ILE A 76 -10.21 -14.81 18.75
CA ILE A 76 -9.11 -15.77 18.92
C ILE A 76 -9.66 -17.18 19.13
N ALA A 77 -10.67 -17.36 20.02
CA ALA A 77 -11.29 -18.66 20.24
C ALA A 77 -11.92 -19.25 18.98
N ARG A 78 -12.62 -18.41 18.19
CA ARG A 78 -13.21 -18.83 16.90
C ARG A 78 -12.14 -19.13 15.86
N ALA A 79 -11.07 -18.35 15.77
CA ALA A 79 -9.96 -18.65 14.89
C ALA A 79 -9.29 -19.97 15.28
N ALA A 80 -9.12 -20.23 16.59
CA ALA A 80 -8.57 -21.48 17.11
C ALA A 80 -9.44 -22.69 16.74
N SER A 81 -10.79 -22.57 16.74
CA SER A 81 -11.68 -23.66 16.34
C SER A 81 -11.57 -24.06 14.85
N SER A 82 -11.00 -23.19 14.01
CA SER A 82 -10.76 -23.47 12.58
C SER A 82 -9.39 -24.12 12.31
N VAL A 83 -8.52 -24.25 13.32
CA VAL A 83 -7.20 -24.86 13.16
C VAL A 83 -7.27 -26.33 12.70
N PRO A 84 -8.19 -27.20 13.23
CA PRO A 84 -8.32 -28.55 12.74
C PRO A 84 -8.65 -28.63 11.25
N GLN A 85 -9.57 -27.78 10.75
CA GLN A 85 -9.91 -27.69 9.33
C GLN A 85 -8.72 -27.21 8.50
N ALA A 86 -8.01 -26.16 8.97
CA ALA A 86 -6.80 -25.67 8.32
C ALA A 86 -5.71 -26.76 8.29
N ARG A 87 -5.56 -27.56 9.37
CA ARG A 87 -4.60 -28.67 9.43
C ARG A 87 -4.93 -29.79 8.44
N ALA A 88 -6.21 -30.14 8.29
CA ALA A 88 -6.64 -31.09 7.26
C ALA A 88 -6.35 -30.58 5.84
N LEU A 89 -6.60 -29.29 5.60
CA LEU A 89 -6.29 -28.62 4.33
C LEU A 89 -4.78 -28.66 4.01
N ILE A 90 -3.92 -28.28 4.97
CA ILE A 90 -2.45 -28.32 4.80
C ILE A 90 -1.98 -29.74 4.50
N LYS A 91 -2.49 -30.76 5.21
CA LYS A 91 -2.15 -32.17 4.92
C LYS A 91 -2.57 -32.59 3.51
N ARG A 92 -3.76 -32.18 3.05
CA ARG A 92 -4.28 -32.53 1.71
C ARG A 92 -3.50 -31.85 0.59
N LEU A 93 -3.16 -30.57 0.76
CA LEU A 93 -2.47 -29.77 -0.26
C LEU A 93 -0.94 -29.94 -0.21
N ALA A 94 -0.38 -30.39 0.91
CA ALA A 94 1.05 -30.57 1.16
C ALA A 94 1.91 -29.41 0.62
N PRO A 95 1.61 -28.13 1.01
CA PRO A 95 2.32 -27.00 0.45
C PRO A 95 3.79 -26.96 0.89
N SER A 96 4.66 -26.52 -0.01
CA SER A 96 6.10 -26.29 0.25
C SER A 96 6.33 -25.10 1.16
N ALA A 97 5.45 -24.08 1.09
CA ALA A 97 5.44 -22.92 1.99
C ALA A 97 4.04 -22.27 2.03
N VAL A 98 3.81 -21.47 3.08
CA VAL A 98 2.63 -20.63 3.23
C VAL A 98 3.06 -19.17 3.22
N PHE A 99 2.46 -18.36 2.35
CA PHE A 99 2.51 -16.92 2.38
C PHE A 99 1.26 -16.39 3.10
N SER A 100 1.43 -15.67 4.20
CA SER A 100 0.36 -15.13 5.04
C SER A 100 0.41 -13.60 5.04
N ILE A 101 -0.75 -12.94 4.92
CA ILE A 101 -0.78 -11.46 4.92
C ILE A 101 -1.70 -10.87 5.98
N GLY A 102 -2.39 -11.71 6.75
CA GLY A 102 -3.36 -11.29 7.74
C GLY A 102 -4.81 -11.52 7.30
N GLY A 103 -5.73 -11.04 8.12
CA GLY A 103 -7.14 -11.38 7.98
C GLY A 103 -7.52 -12.64 8.78
N TYR A 104 -8.78 -13.07 8.62
CA TYR A 104 -9.34 -14.11 9.49
C TYR A 104 -8.81 -15.52 9.20
N ALA A 105 -8.53 -15.84 7.94
CA ALA A 105 -8.00 -17.14 7.54
C ALA A 105 -6.51 -17.32 7.83
N ALA A 106 -5.74 -16.24 7.84
CA ALA A 106 -4.29 -16.25 7.96
C ALA A 106 -3.81 -16.91 9.28
N GLY A 107 -4.44 -16.58 10.41
CA GLY A 107 -4.10 -17.11 11.72
C GLY A 107 -4.14 -18.63 11.81
N PRO A 108 -5.32 -19.25 11.61
CA PRO A 108 -5.49 -20.69 11.65
C PRO A 108 -4.59 -21.45 10.66
N VAL A 109 -4.46 -20.94 9.43
CA VAL A 109 -3.61 -21.57 8.39
C VAL A 109 -2.15 -21.54 8.77
N SER A 110 -1.64 -20.39 9.27
CA SER A 110 -0.23 -20.26 9.67
C SER A 110 0.11 -21.15 10.88
N LEU A 111 -0.77 -21.23 11.88
CA LEU A 111 -0.61 -22.12 13.03
C LEU A 111 -0.61 -23.59 12.60
N ALA A 112 -1.56 -23.98 11.72
CA ALA A 112 -1.62 -25.34 11.17
C ALA A 112 -0.35 -25.70 10.40
N ALA A 113 0.11 -24.82 9.51
CA ALA A 113 1.33 -24.98 8.73
C ALA A 113 2.54 -25.21 9.65
N ARG A 114 2.74 -24.34 10.64
CA ARG A 114 3.82 -24.47 11.61
C ARG A 114 3.77 -25.78 12.39
N SER A 115 2.58 -26.21 12.82
CA SER A 115 2.41 -27.48 13.54
C SER A 115 2.74 -28.72 12.71
N LEU A 116 2.82 -28.58 11.38
CA LEU A 116 3.14 -29.62 10.41
C LEU A 116 4.53 -29.47 9.79
N GLY A 117 5.36 -28.52 10.30
CA GLY A 117 6.71 -28.27 9.80
C GLY A 117 6.77 -27.48 8.49
N VAL A 118 5.65 -27.00 7.98
CA VAL A 118 5.61 -26.20 6.76
C VAL A 118 6.11 -24.76 7.07
N PRO A 119 7.06 -24.21 6.30
CA PRO A 119 7.55 -22.85 6.50
C PRO A 119 6.46 -21.82 6.22
N VAL A 120 6.45 -20.74 7.04
CA VAL A 120 5.52 -19.63 6.93
C VAL A 120 6.29 -18.35 6.71
N ALA A 121 5.95 -17.65 5.61
CA ALA A 121 6.31 -16.27 5.35
C ALA A 121 5.12 -15.37 5.65
N LEU A 122 5.33 -14.26 6.35
CA LEU A 122 4.29 -13.33 6.73
C LEU A 122 4.56 -11.95 6.15
N MET A 123 3.58 -11.35 5.50
CA MET A 123 3.59 -9.95 5.05
C MET A 123 2.81 -9.08 6.01
N GLU A 124 3.45 -8.01 6.53
CA GLU A 124 2.76 -6.92 7.20
C GLU A 124 2.81 -5.67 6.33
N PRO A 125 1.68 -5.30 5.70
CA PRO A 125 1.64 -4.16 4.80
C PRO A 125 1.57 -2.80 5.51
N ASN A 126 1.19 -2.76 6.79
CA ASN A 126 0.97 -1.52 7.54
C ASN A 126 2.11 -1.22 8.52
N SER A 127 2.20 0.03 8.94
CA SER A 127 3.09 0.48 10.02
C SER A 127 2.69 -0.06 11.39
N VAL A 128 1.40 -0.35 11.60
CA VAL A 128 0.87 -0.99 12.82
C VAL A 128 0.50 -2.43 12.50
N ILE A 129 1.14 -3.36 13.19
CA ILE A 129 0.92 -4.79 12.98
C ILE A 129 -0.51 -5.20 13.38
N GLY A 130 -1.21 -5.90 12.49
CA GLY A 130 -2.52 -6.47 12.78
C GLY A 130 -2.47 -7.55 13.86
N LEU A 131 -3.57 -7.73 14.60
CA LEU A 131 -3.62 -8.71 15.72
C LEU A 131 -3.27 -10.14 15.28
N ALA A 132 -3.82 -10.59 14.15
CA ALA A 132 -3.51 -11.92 13.61
C ALA A 132 -2.01 -12.06 13.30
N ASN A 133 -1.43 -11.09 12.62
CA ASN A 133 0.00 -11.06 12.30
C ASN A 133 0.87 -11.02 13.55
N ARG A 134 0.47 -10.24 14.56
CA ARG A 134 1.19 -10.13 15.83
C ARG A 134 1.27 -11.45 16.59
N LEU A 135 0.19 -12.23 16.58
CA LEU A 135 0.14 -13.54 17.23
C LEU A 135 1.03 -14.58 16.52
N ILE A 136 1.20 -14.44 15.20
CA ILE A 136 1.98 -15.38 14.39
C ILE A 136 3.45 -14.95 14.24
N ALA A 137 3.74 -13.66 14.42
CA ALA A 137 5.08 -13.09 14.24
C ALA A 137 6.25 -13.92 14.87
N PRO A 138 6.11 -14.48 16.10
CA PRO A 138 7.17 -15.29 16.68
C PRO A 138 7.44 -16.62 15.96
N LEU A 139 6.50 -17.09 15.14
CA LEU A 139 6.49 -18.42 14.54
C LEU A 139 6.97 -18.45 13.08
N VAL A 140 7.13 -17.29 12.45
CA VAL A 140 7.47 -17.21 11.02
C VAL A 140 8.96 -17.38 10.75
N GLN A 141 9.28 -17.92 9.58
CA GLN A 141 10.65 -18.06 9.08
C GLN A 141 11.06 -16.87 8.22
N ARG A 142 10.08 -16.11 7.70
CA ARG A 142 10.31 -14.89 6.94
C ARG A 142 9.21 -13.88 7.25
N ALA A 143 9.58 -12.62 7.43
CA ALA A 143 8.67 -11.50 7.61
C ALA A 143 8.98 -10.42 6.57
N TYR A 144 8.03 -10.16 5.70
CA TYR A 144 8.08 -9.04 4.76
C TYR A 144 7.41 -7.85 5.41
N THR A 145 8.06 -6.69 5.40
CA THR A 145 7.52 -5.47 6.00
C THR A 145 7.55 -4.32 5.00
N ALA A 146 6.56 -3.44 5.10
CA ALA A 146 6.53 -2.22 4.31
C ALA A 146 7.10 -1.02 5.08
N PHE A 147 6.87 -0.99 6.38
CA PHE A 147 7.23 0.13 7.26
C PHE A 147 8.14 -0.33 8.40
N PRO A 148 9.15 0.49 8.77
CA PRO A 148 10.09 0.13 9.83
C PRO A 148 9.43 -0.01 11.20
N GLU A 149 8.31 0.68 11.43
CA GLU A 149 7.57 0.66 12.70
C GLU A 149 7.05 -0.74 13.05
N SER A 150 6.71 -1.56 12.04
CA SER A 150 6.21 -2.92 12.27
C SER A 150 7.32 -3.94 12.57
N GLU A 151 8.58 -3.66 12.22
CA GLU A 151 9.69 -4.61 12.33
C GLU A 151 10.01 -5.04 13.77
N ARG A 152 9.75 -4.16 14.75
CA ARG A 152 9.97 -4.46 16.19
C ARG A 152 9.25 -5.70 16.72
N HIS A 153 8.25 -6.18 15.98
CA HIS A 153 7.45 -7.36 16.35
C HIS A 153 8.03 -8.68 15.85
N PHE A 154 9.10 -8.61 15.05
CA PHE A 154 9.76 -9.77 14.46
C PHE A 154 11.21 -9.89 14.93
N LYS A 155 11.76 -11.10 14.83
CA LYS A 155 13.22 -11.29 14.98
C LYS A 155 13.92 -10.65 13.79
N ARG A 156 14.98 -9.88 14.02
CA ARG A 156 15.73 -9.19 12.94
C ARG A 156 16.19 -10.13 11.82
N SER A 157 16.59 -11.36 12.18
CA SER A 157 17.10 -12.36 11.23
C SER A 157 16.07 -12.86 10.21
N VAL A 158 14.77 -12.65 10.44
CA VAL A 158 13.70 -13.08 9.53
C VAL A 158 13.07 -11.92 8.74
N VAL A 159 13.44 -10.68 9.04
CA VAL A 159 12.85 -9.49 8.42
C VAL A 159 13.50 -9.17 7.08
N LEU A 160 12.66 -8.95 6.07
CA LEU A 160 13.03 -8.35 4.80
C LEU A 160 12.08 -7.16 4.54
N ARG A 161 12.63 -5.94 4.54
CA ARG A 161 11.86 -4.74 4.20
C ARG A 161 11.66 -4.65 2.69
N SER A 162 10.58 -5.24 2.21
CA SER A 162 10.26 -5.35 0.79
C SER A 162 9.44 -4.18 0.23
N GLY A 163 8.73 -3.46 1.07
CA GLY A 163 7.59 -2.64 0.67
C GLY A 163 6.31 -3.46 0.50
N VAL A 164 5.19 -2.80 0.21
CA VAL A 164 3.91 -3.48 -0.10
C VAL A 164 3.97 -4.01 -1.52
N PRO A 165 3.64 -5.29 -1.76
CA PRO A 165 3.42 -5.81 -3.10
C PRO A 165 2.26 -5.05 -3.77
N ILE A 166 2.54 -4.36 -4.85
CA ILE A 166 1.55 -3.67 -5.67
C ILE A 166 1.39 -4.39 -7.01
N ARG A 167 0.29 -4.15 -7.68
CA ARG A 167 0.00 -4.70 -9.01
C ARG A 167 1.10 -4.29 -10.01
N ALA A 168 1.25 -5.02 -11.09
CA ALA A 168 2.12 -4.61 -12.20
C ALA A 168 1.66 -3.29 -12.85
N GLY A 169 2.59 -2.60 -13.50
CA GLY A 169 2.33 -1.35 -14.23
C GLY A 169 2.73 -0.08 -13.47
N PHE A 170 2.98 -0.13 -12.17
CA PHE A 170 3.51 1.03 -11.44
C PHE A 170 5.03 1.12 -11.61
N SER A 171 5.50 2.25 -12.08
CA SER A 171 6.92 2.56 -12.20
C SER A 171 7.16 4.04 -11.91
N PRO A 172 8.36 4.44 -11.49
CA PRO A 172 8.70 5.84 -11.31
C PRO A 172 8.51 6.62 -12.61
N VAL A 173 7.82 7.75 -12.53
CA VAL A 173 7.60 8.66 -13.66
C VAL A 173 8.16 10.03 -13.29
N PRO A 174 8.96 10.68 -14.17
CA PRO A 174 9.43 12.04 -13.95
C PRO A 174 8.30 12.97 -13.53
N TYR A 175 8.58 13.85 -12.58
CA TYR A 175 7.58 14.74 -12.03
C TYR A 175 7.87 16.20 -12.36
N GLU A 176 6.97 16.79 -13.13
CA GLU A 176 6.95 18.21 -13.48
C GLU A 176 5.51 18.72 -13.32
N PRO A 177 5.22 19.58 -12.31
CA PRO A 177 3.86 20.04 -12.06
C PRO A 177 3.37 21.00 -13.16
N ARG A 178 2.12 20.82 -13.59
CA ARG A 178 1.44 21.66 -14.58
C ARG A 178 0.80 22.86 -13.90
N LEU A 179 1.55 23.93 -13.74
CA LEU A 179 1.07 25.11 -12.99
C LEU A 179 -0.06 25.87 -13.68
N SER A 180 -0.23 25.71 -15.00
CA SER A 180 -1.33 26.33 -15.76
C SER A 180 -2.68 25.62 -15.55
N ALA A 181 -2.66 24.32 -15.19
CA ALA A 181 -3.85 23.51 -14.90
C ALA A 181 -3.44 22.31 -14.03
N LEU A 182 -3.38 22.50 -12.72
CA LEU A 182 -3.00 21.44 -11.78
C LEU A 182 -3.98 20.28 -11.82
N ARG A 183 -3.49 19.08 -12.08
CA ARG A 183 -4.28 17.85 -12.11
C ARG A 183 -4.29 17.19 -10.75
N ILE A 184 -5.44 17.23 -10.09
CA ILE A 184 -5.65 16.61 -8.79
C ILE A 184 -6.33 15.25 -8.96
N LEU A 185 -5.72 14.20 -8.43
CA LEU A 185 -6.32 12.88 -8.35
C LEU A 185 -6.88 12.67 -6.93
N VAL A 186 -8.18 12.41 -6.82
CA VAL A 186 -8.84 12.15 -5.54
C VAL A 186 -9.15 10.67 -5.40
N LEU A 187 -8.61 10.04 -4.34
CA LEU A 187 -8.69 8.59 -4.11
C LEU A 187 -9.46 8.27 -2.82
N GLY A 188 -10.73 7.89 -2.96
CA GLY A 188 -11.57 7.41 -1.85
C GLY A 188 -11.31 5.96 -1.45
N GLY A 189 -10.51 5.20 -2.24
CA GLY A 189 -10.39 3.75 -2.15
C GLY A 189 -11.53 3.02 -2.89
N SER A 190 -11.49 1.67 -2.90
CA SER A 190 -12.42 0.84 -3.71
C SER A 190 -13.91 1.01 -3.34
N GLN A 191 -14.21 1.40 -2.11
CA GLN A 191 -15.58 1.65 -1.63
C GLN A 191 -15.96 3.13 -1.70
N GLY A 192 -15.03 4.01 -2.08
CA GLY A 192 -15.18 5.44 -1.93
C GLY A 192 -14.99 5.91 -0.48
N ALA A 193 -14.96 7.21 -0.28
CA ALA A 193 -14.85 7.84 1.02
C ALA A 193 -15.81 9.02 1.11
N LYS A 194 -16.96 8.82 1.77
CA LYS A 194 -18.01 9.84 1.88
C LYS A 194 -17.47 11.22 2.29
N SER A 195 -16.59 11.27 3.29
CA SER A 195 -16.00 12.54 3.75
C SER A 195 -15.12 13.22 2.68
N LEU A 196 -14.40 12.48 1.85
CA LEU A 196 -13.63 13.05 0.72
C LEU A 196 -14.58 13.50 -0.38
N ASN A 197 -15.60 12.69 -0.69
CA ASN A 197 -16.60 13.00 -1.69
C ASN A 197 -17.38 14.29 -1.36
N GLU A 198 -17.50 14.64 -0.09
CA GLU A 198 -18.16 15.87 0.38
C GLU A 198 -17.17 17.04 0.50
N SER A 199 -16.04 16.86 1.20
CA SER A 199 -15.14 17.97 1.55
C SER A 199 -14.26 18.43 0.39
N VAL A 200 -13.79 17.52 -0.48
CA VAL A 200 -12.87 17.89 -1.57
C VAL A 200 -13.56 18.76 -2.63
N PRO A 201 -14.78 18.46 -3.14
CA PRO A 201 -15.46 19.36 -4.08
C PRO A 201 -15.62 20.78 -3.55
N HIS A 202 -16.04 20.92 -2.27
CA HIS A 202 -16.17 22.24 -1.63
C HIS A 202 -14.82 22.95 -1.48
N ALA A 203 -13.73 22.23 -1.22
CA ALA A 203 -12.39 22.80 -1.17
C ALA A 203 -11.94 23.32 -2.54
N LEU A 204 -12.21 22.56 -3.60
CA LEU A 204 -11.84 22.92 -4.97
C LEU A 204 -12.66 24.10 -5.51
N ALA A 205 -13.88 24.27 -5.04
CA ALA A 205 -14.69 25.45 -5.36
C ALA A 205 -14.11 26.74 -4.74
N GLN A 206 -13.30 26.63 -3.69
CA GLN A 206 -12.60 27.74 -3.04
C GLN A 206 -11.18 27.94 -3.56
N ALA A 207 -10.64 26.93 -4.28
CA ALA A 207 -9.29 26.98 -4.85
C ALA A 207 -9.26 27.83 -6.13
N GLU A 208 -8.06 28.21 -6.54
CA GLU A 208 -7.80 28.92 -7.81
C GLU A 208 -8.42 28.21 -9.02
N PRO A 209 -8.86 28.97 -10.06
CA PRO A 209 -9.63 28.43 -11.19
C PRO A 209 -8.89 27.39 -12.04
N ASN A 210 -7.58 27.20 -11.86
CA ASN A 210 -6.74 26.36 -12.71
C ASN A 210 -6.53 24.93 -12.17
N VAL A 211 -7.59 24.30 -11.63
CA VAL A 211 -7.55 22.93 -11.14
C VAL A 211 -8.44 22.03 -11.97
N VAL A 212 -7.93 20.89 -12.42
CA VAL A 212 -8.68 19.80 -13.07
C VAL A 212 -8.63 18.57 -12.18
N VAL A 213 -9.74 17.86 -12.06
CA VAL A 213 -9.90 16.78 -11.06
C VAL A 213 -10.31 15.48 -11.71
N LEU A 214 -9.63 14.39 -11.35
CA LEU A 214 -10.14 13.03 -11.50
C LEU A 214 -10.49 12.49 -10.10
N HIS A 215 -11.78 12.19 -9.86
CA HIS A 215 -12.25 11.77 -8.54
C HIS A 215 -12.83 10.36 -8.57
N GLN A 216 -12.15 9.41 -7.92
CA GLN A 216 -12.69 8.08 -7.65
C GLN A 216 -13.57 8.12 -6.40
N CYS A 217 -14.87 8.16 -6.56
CA CYS A 217 -15.83 8.34 -5.47
C CYS A 217 -16.42 7.05 -4.89
N GLY A 218 -16.28 5.91 -5.59
CA GLY A 218 -16.95 4.64 -5.27
C GLY A 218 -18.36 4.56 -5.88
N ALA A 219 -18.75 3.36 -6.32
CA ALA A 219 -20.00 3.15 -7.08
C ALA A 219 -21.26 3.63 -6.33
N ALA A 220 -21.32 3.42 -5.02
CA ALA A 220 -22.47 3.84 -4.21
C ALA A 220 -22.63 5.38 -4.09
N HIS A 221 -21.61 6.14 -4.44
CA HIS A 221 -21.56 7.59 -4.23
C HIS A 221 -21.49 8.40 -5.52
N GLU A 222 -21.44 7.76 -6.68
CA GLU A 222 -21.18 8.42 -7.97
C GLU A 222 -22.19 9.51 -8.29
N ALA A 223 -23.49 9.21 -8.22
CA ALA A 223 -24.55 10.17 -8.55
C ALA A 223 -24.50 11.40 -7.63
N ALA A 224 -24.31 11.19 -6.33
CA ALA A 224 -24.23 12.29 -5.35
C ALA A 224 -22.97 13.15 -5.55
N ALA A 225 -21.82 12.52 -5.82
CA ALA A 225 -20.58 13.25 -6.07
C ALA A 225 -20.64 14.08 -7.36
N ARG A 226 -21.17 13.51 -8.47
CA ARG A 226 -21.39 14.27 -9.73
C ARG A 226 -22.32 15.46 -9.52
N ALA A 227 -23.44 15.25 -8.82
CA ALA A 227 -24.39 16.33 -8.53
C ALA A 227 -23.73 17.45 -7.73
N LEU A 228 -22.91 17.12 -6.74
CA LEU A 228 -22.22 18.12 -5.93
C LEU A 228 -21.21 18.93 -6.75
N TYR A 229 -20.41 18.29 -7.63
CA TYR A 229 -19.50 19.01 -8.54
C TYR A 229 -20.29 19.96 -9.48
N ALA A 230 -21.43 19.53 -10.00
CA ALA A 230 -22.29 20.37 -10.85
C ALA A 230 -22.88 21.56 -10.08
N GLN A 231 -23.38 21.35 -8.86
CA GLN A 231 -23.90 22.43 -7.99
C GLN A 231 -22.84 23.48 -7.66
N LEU A 232 -21.58 23.06 -7.54
CA LEU A 232 -20.45 23.96 -7.26
C LEU A 232 -19.87 24.62 -8.51
N GLY A 233 -20.46 24.41 -9.71
CA GLY A 233 -19.95 24.96 -10.96
C GLY A 233 -18.62 24.34 -11.44
N LEU A 234 -18.33 23.11 -11.01
CA LEU A 234 -17.07 22.41 -11.30
C LEU A 234 -17.23 21.27 -12.33
N ALA A 235 -18.42 21.09 -12.93
CA ALA A 235 -18.70 19.96 -13.82
C ALA A 235 -17.70 19.81 -14.97
N GLU A 236 -17.32 20.92 -15.60
CA GLU A 236 -16.38 20.94 -16.75
C GLU A 236 -14.91 20.68 -16.34
N ARG A 237 -14.61 20.74 -15.05
CA ARG A 237 -13.25 20.56 -14.50
C ARG A 237 -13.09 19.28 -13.69
N ALA A 238 -14.16 18.51 -13.52
CA ALA A 238 -14.15 17.31 -12.67
C ALA A 238 -14.67 16.09 -13.43
N GLU A 239 -13.80 15.14 -13.64
CA GLU A 239 -14.16 13.79 -14.04
C GLU A 239 -14.40 12.95 -12.78
N VAL A 240 -15.67 12.58 -12.54
CA VAL A 240 -16.07 11.77 -11.38
C VAL A 240 -16.33 10.35 -11.85
N VAL A 241 -15.63 9.37 -11.28
CA VAL A 241 -15.75 7.97 -11.66
C VAL A 241 -15.97 7.08 -10.44
N PRO A 242 -16.74 5.98 -10.59
CA PRO A 242 -16.94 5.04 -9.49
C PRO A 242 -15.65 4.29 -9.16
N PHE A 243 -14.84 3.98 -10.18
CA PHE A 243 -13.61 3.20 -10.07
C PHE A 243 -12.63 3.56 -11.19
N ILE A 244 -11.33 3.60 -10.88
CA ILE A 244 -10.26 3.80 -11.86
C ILE A 244 -9.62 2.44 -12.16
N SER A 245 -9.77 1.98 -13.40
CA SER A 245 -9.19 0.71 -13.87
C SER A 245 -7.69 0.82 -14.09
N ASP A 246 -7.23 1.88 -14.75
CA ASP A 246 -5.82 2.18 -15.00
C ASP A 246 -5.29 3.19 -13.96
N MET A 247 -5.05 2.69 -12.75
CA MET A 247 -4.50 3.50 -11.66
C MET A 247 -3.05 3.94 -11.91
N PRO A 248 -2.18 3.12 -12.54
CA PRO A 248 -0.85 3.57 -12.95
C PRO A 248 -0.88 4.83 -13.83
N ALA A 249 -1.70 4.84 -14.87
CA ALA A 249 -1.85 6.01 -15.75
C ALA A 249 -2.46 7.21 -15.02
N ALA A 250 -3.46 6.99 -14.18
CA ALA A 250 -4.09 8.06 -13.38
C ALA A 250 -3.08 8.72 -12.43
N LEU A 251 -2.26 7.92 -11.73
CA LEU A 251 -1.19 8.45 -10.87
C LEU A 251 -0.10 9.14 -11.69
N ALA A 252 0.33 8.56 -12.81
CA ALA A 252 1.32 9.17 -13.68
C ALA A 252 0.87 10.54 -14.23
N GLY A 253 -0.43 10.68 -14.49
CA GLY A 253 -1.05 11.92 -14.96
C GLY A 253 -1.32 12.95 -13.88
N ALA A 254 -1.24 12.60 -12.59
CA ALA A 254 -1.55 13.50 -11.48
C ALA A 254 -0.38 14.41 -11.10
N ASP A 255 -0.70 15.65 -10.76
CA ASP A 255 0.25 16.60 -10.17
C ASP A 255 0.16 16.61 -8.63
N LEU A 256 -1.01 16.30 -8.08
CA LEU A 256 -1.24 16.14 -6.64
C LEU A 256 -2.26 15.02 -6.39
N VAL A 257 -2.01 14.19 -5.40
CA VAL A 257 -2.96 13.17 -4.96
C VAL A 257 -3.59 13.58 -3.63
N ILE A 258 -4.91 13.56 -3.53
CA ILE A 258 -5.64 13.71 -2.26
C ILE A 258 -6.34 12.39 -1.97
N GLY A 259 -6.05 11.76 -0.83
CA GLY A 259 -6.65 10.44 -0.61
C GLY A 259 -6.47 9.86 0.78
N ARG A 260 -6.97 8.63 0.92
CA ARG A 260 -6.75 7.82 2.13
C ARG A 260 -5.32 7.28 2.15
N SER A 261 -4.82 6.99 3.36
CA SER A 261 -3.46 6.49 3.60
C SER A 261 -3.41 4.98 3.87
N GLY A 262 -4.24 4.20 3.16
CA GLY A 262 -4.11 2.74 3.16
C GLY A 262 -2.76 2.31 2.57
N ALA A 263 -2.17 1.23 3.10
CA ALA A 263 -0.81 0.80 2.73
C ALA A 263 -0.61 0.61 1.21
N GLY A 264 -1.59 -0.01 0.52
CA GLY A 264 -1.54 -0.14 -0.95
C GLY A 264 -1.53 1.21 -1.66
N ALA A 265 -2.44 2.12 -1.30
CA ALA A 265 -2.55 3.43 -1.95
C ALA A 265 -1.26 4.26 -1.77
N VAL A 266 -0.73 4.35 -0.55
CA VAL A 266 0.53 5.10 -0.33
C VAL A 266 1.71 4.46 -1.04
N SER A 267 1.74 3.13 -1.17
CA SER A 267 2.80 2.44 -1.91
C SER A 267 2.70 2.65 -3.42
N GLU A 268 1.49 2.69 -3.98
CA GLU A 268 1.24 3.02 -5.38
C GLU A 268 1.65 4.48 -5.68
N ILE A 269 1.28 5.42 -4.80
CA ILE A 269 1.67 6.84 -4.89
C ILE A 269 3.20 6.99 -4.86
N CYS A 270 3.87 6.31 -3.94
CA CYS A 270 5.33 6.33 -3.82
C CYS A 270 6.01 5.65 -5.01
N ALA A 271 5.46 4.55 -5.53
CA ALA A 271 6.03 3.83 -6.67
C ALA A 271 6.06 4.69 -7.95
N VAL A 272 5.06 5.57 -8.14
CA VAL A 272 5.02 6.52 -9.25
C VAL A 272 5.77 7.81 -8.93
N GLY A 273 5.96 8.13 -7.64
CA GLY A 273 6.62 9.36 -7.18
C GLY A 273 5.71 10.58 -7.28
N ARG A 274 4.58 10.57 -6.59
CA ARG A 274 3.63 11.70 -6.60
C ARG A 274 3.50 12.35 -5.23
N PRO A 275 3.44 13.69 -5.16
CA PRO A 275 3.15 14.40 -3.92
C PRO A 275 1.71 14.11 -3.49
N SER A 276 1.45 14.07 -2.18
CA SER A 276 0.12 13.77 -1.70
C SER A 276 -0.29 14.53 -0.45
N VAL A 277 -1.60 14.78 -0.34
CA VAL A 277 -2.29 15.20 0.88
C VAL A 277 -3.11 14.00 1.36
N LEU A 278 -2.71 13.43 2.47
CA LEU A 278 -3.30 12.21 3.00
C LEU A 278 -4.31 12.54 4.10
N ILE A 279 -5.52 12.00 3.97
CA ILE A 279 -6.60 12.15 4.94
C ILE A 279 -6.94 10.76 5.48
N PRO A 280 -6.31 10.33 6.60
CA PRO A 280 -6.47 8.99 7.15
C PRO A 280 -7.92 8.64 7.48
N TYR A 281 -8.30 7.36 7.30
CA TYR A 281 -9.61 6.87 7.74
C TYR A 281 -9.62 6.73 9.27
N PRO A 282 -10.52 7.42 9.99
CA PRO A 282 -10.46 7.53 11.45
C PRO A 282 -10.81 6.24 12.20
N PHE A 283 -11.46 5.29 11.53
CA PHE A 283 -11.86 4.01 12.12
C PHE A 283 -10.98 2.84 11.65
N ALA A 284 -9.79 3.15 11.11
CA ALA A 284 -8.81 2.15 10.76
C ALA A 284 -8.32 1.40 12.01
N SER A 285 -8.28 0.07 11.95
CA SER A 285 -7.89 -0.76 13.09
C SER A 285 -6.50 -0.36 13.61
N GLY A 286 -6.41 0.00 14.90
CA GLY A 286 -5.16 0.45 15.51
C GLY A 286 -4.62 1.75 14.90
N ASP A 287 -5.47 2.53 14.25
CA ASP A 287 -5.12 3.80 13.61
C ASP A 287 -3.98 3.69 12.56
N HIS A 288 -3.85 2.51 11.93
CA HIS A 288 -2.74 2.23 11.02
C HIS A 288 -2.65 3.22 9.86
N GLN A 289 -3.79 3.78 9.37
CA GLN A 289 -3.75 4.76 8.28
C GLN A 289 -3.07 6.07 8.72
N ARG A 290 -3.30 6.51 9.95
CA ARG A 290 -2.62 7.68 10.50
C ARG A 290 -1.11 7.43 10.58
N VAL A 291 -0.69 6.30 11.12
CA VAL A 291 0.75 5.96 11.25
C VAL A 291 1.41 5.76 9.88
N ASN A 292 0.71 5.18 8.89
CA ASN A 292 1.18 5.11 7.51
C ASN A 292 1.43 6.52 6.94
N ALA A 293 0.47 7.45 7.11
CA ALA A 293 0.62 8.83 6.66
C ALA A 293 1.78 9.53 7.37
N ASP A 294 1.88 9.40 8.70
CA ASP A 294 2.95 9.99 9.51
C ASP A 294 4.35 9.51 9.07
N SER A 295 4.46 8.28 8.58
CA SER A 295 5.71 7.75 8.01
C SER A 295 6.13 8.52 6.75
N LEU A 296 5.18 8.84 5.86
CA LEU A 296 5.44 9.65 4.66
C LEU A 296 5.71 11.13 5.02
N VAL A 297 5.01 11.66 6.02
CA VAL A 297 5.23 13.05 6.49
C VAL A 297 6.63 13.21 7.05
N ARG A 298 7.10 12.26 7.89
CA ARG A 298 8.49 12.28 8.39
C ARG A 298 9.54 12.21 7.30
N ALA A 299 9.21 11.62 6.17
CA ALA A 299 10.07 11.57 4.98
C ALA A 299 9.86 12.77 4.03
N GLU A 300 9.04 13.75 4.41
CA GLU A 300 8.68 14.92 3.59
C GLU A 300 8.04 14.54 2.23
N ALA A 301 7.44 13.36 2.14
CA ALA A 301 6.82 12.83 0.92
C ALA A 301 5.32 13.16 0.81
N ALA A 302 4.67 13.57 1.91
CA ALA A 302 3.25 13.87 1.97
C ALA A 302 2.93 14.92 3.03
N LEU A 303 1.76 15.55 2.89
CA LEU A 303 1.07 16.23 3.98
C LEU A 303 0.01 15.30 4.57
N CYS A 304 -0.28 15.43 5.87
CA CYS A 304 -1.33 14.66 6.53
C CYS A 304 -2.34 15.60 7.20
N LEU A 305 -3.62 15.44 6.85
CA LEU A 305 -4.74 16.12 7.49
C LEU A 305 -5.63 15.07 8.18
N PRO A 306 -5.63 14.99 9.52
CA PRO A 306 -6.61 14.20 10.24
C PRO A 306 -8.03 14.62 9.85
N ILE A 307 -8.98 13.67 9.82
CA ILE A 307 -10.34 13.94 9.36
C ILE A 307 -11.02 15.10 10.12
N ALA A 308 -10.73 15.26 11.41
CA ALA A 308 -11.25 16.35 12.22
C ALA A 308 -10.74 17.74 11.77
N GLU A 309 -9.60 17.79 11.09
CA GLU A 309 -8.96 19.01 10.58
C GLU A 309 -9.20 19.21 9.09
N ALA A 310 -9.67 18.19 8.37
CA ALA A 310 -9.84 18.16 6.92
C ALA A 310 -11.14 18.87 6.48
N SER A 311 -11.39 20.08 6.98
CA SER A 311 -12.48 20.93 6.47
C SER A 311 -12.19 21.39 5.05
N PRO A 312 -13.23 21.74 4.24
CA PRO A 312 -13.04 22.28 2.90
C PRO A 312 -12.05 23.45 2.86
N ALA A 313 -12.18 24.41 3.78
CA ALA A 313 -11.29 25.56 3.86
C ALA A 313 -9.83 25.16 4.16
N ARG A 314 -9.62 24.18 5.04
CA ARG A 314 -8.27 23.68 5.33
C ARG A 314 -7.65 22.94 4.14
N ILE A 315 -8.41 22.10 3.45
CA ILE A 315 -7.94 21.41 2.24
C ILE A 315 -7.60 22.44 1.15
N ALA A 316 -8.45 23.45 0.94
CA ALA A 316 -8.18 24.54 0.00
C ALA A 316 -6.89 25.31 0.35
N ALA A 317 -6.68 25.60 1.64
CA ALA A 317 -5.47 26.27 2.12
C ALA A 317 -4.19 25.43 1.86
N GLU A 318 -4.24 24.12 2.04
CA GLU A 318 -3.09 23.25 1.74
C GLU A 318 -2.80 23.18 0.22
N ILE A 319 -3.85 23.15 -0.61
CA ILE A 319 -3.68 23.22 -2.08
C ILE A 319 -3.02 24.55 -2.45
N ALA A 320 -3.53 25.67 -1.95
CA ALA A 320 -2.95 27.00 -2.20
C ALA A 320 -1.50 27.12 -1.71
N PHE A 321 -1.21 26.56 -0.53
CA PHE A 321 0.16 26.52 0.02
C PHE A 321 1.15 25.78 -0.90
N LEU A 322 0.71 24.67 -1.52
CA LEU A 322 1.53 23.91 -2.45
C LEU A 322 1.66 24.62 -3.81
N LEU A 323 0.60 25.29 -4.28
CA LEU A 323 0.61 26.05 -5.54
C LEU A 323 1.48 27.30 -5.47
N ASN A 324 1.52 27.97 -4.31
CA ASN A 324 2.34 29.15 -4.10
C ASN A 324 3.84 28.89 -4.12
N ASP A 325 4.26 27.63 -3.90
CA ASP A 325 5.65 27.21 -3.99
C ASP A 325 5.77 25.83 -4.66
N PRO A 326 5.77 25.76 -5.99
CA PRO A 326 5.87 24.52 -6.75
C PRO A 326 7.12 23.69 -6.44
N SER A 327 8.17 24.30 -5.88
CA SER A 327 9.37 23.56 -5.48
C SER A 327 9.08 22.55 -4.37
N ARG A 328 8.04 22.80 -3.56
CA ARG A 328 7.56 21.85 -2.55
C ARG A 328 6.98 20.58 -3.16
N LEU A 329 6.15 20.74 -4.20
CA LEU A 329 5.59 19.60 -4.94
C LEU A 329 6.71 18.74 -5.53
N ILE A 330 7.75 19.36 -6.13
CA ILE A 330 8.90 18.67 -6.71
C ILE A 330 9.67 17.91 -5.62
N LYS A 331 9.93 18.55 -4.47
CA LYS A 331 10.62 17.91 -3.33
C LYS A 331 9.80 16.73 -2.79
N MET A 332 8.50 16.91 -2.58
CA MET A 332 7.61 15.86 -2.09
C MET A 332 7.57 14.68 -3.07
N ALA A 333 7.49 14.91 -4.37
CA ALA A 333 7.52 13.89 -5.41
C ALA A 333 8.82 13.09 -5.39
N ALA A 334 9.97 13.76 -5.31
CA ALA A 334 11.28 13.11 -5.20
C ALA A 334 11.40 12.25 -3.94
N ARG A 335 10.91 12.76 -2.79
CA ARG A 335 10.87 12.01 -1.53
C ARG A 335 9.93 10.80 -1.61
N ALA A 336 8.76 10.95 -2.22
CA ALA A 336 7.83 9.84 -2.44
C ALA A 336 8.48 8.76 -3.32
N ALA A 337 9.11 9.14 -4.44
CA ALA A 337 9.82 8.22 -5.33
C ALA A 337 10.93 7.44 -4.61
N ALA A 338 11.69 8.09 -3.72
CA ALA A 338 12.73 7.44 -2.93
C ALA A 338 12.19 6.36 -1.98
N LEU A 339 10.95 6.48 -1.52
CA LEU A 339 10.25 5.48 -0.71
C LEU A 339 9.63 4.37 -1.55
N GLY A 340 9.42 4.59 -2.85
CA GLY A 340 8.78 3.65 -3.76
C GLY A 340 9.50 2.31 -3.85
N ARG A 341 8.74 1.21 -3.91
CA ARG A 341 9.24 -0.16 -4.06
C ARG A 341 8.42 -0.92 -5.09
N PRO A 342 8.44 -0.50 -6.38
CA PRO A 342 7.61 -1.11 -7.41
C PRO A 342 7.94 -2.60 -7.64
N GLY A 343 9.19 -3.03 -7.38
CA GLY A 343 9.62 -4.43 -7.48
C GLY A 343 9.33 -5.30 -6.25
N ALA A 344 8.52 -4.84 -5.28
CA ALA A 344 8.27 -5.57 -4.04
C ALA A 344 7.68 -6.97 -4.27
N ALA A 345 6.74 -7.11 -5.19
CA ALA A 345 6.10 -8.40 -5.50
C ALA A 345 7.11 -9.43 -6.02
N GLN A 346 7.97 -9.03 -6.97
CA GLN A 346 9.02 -9.87 -7.54
C GLN A 346 10.07 -10.26 -6.50
N ALA A 347 10.51 -9.31 -5.68
CA ALA A 347 11.49 -9.58 -4.62
C ALA A 347 10.94 -10.59 -3.60
N ILE A 348 9.68 -10.45 -3.20
CA ILE A 348 8.99 -11.39 -2.30
C ILE A 348 8.84 -12.75 -2.98
N ALA A 349 8.43 -12.80 -4.25
CA ALA A 349 8.25 -14.06 -4.99
C ALA A 349 9.55 -14.87 -5.05
N VAL A 350 10.68 -14.22 -5.39
CA VAL A 350 11.99 -14.88 -5.44
C VAL A 350 12.40 -15.43 -4.07
N ASP A 351 12.26 -14.63 -3.00
CA ASP A 351 12.61 -15.04 -1.65
C ASP A 351 11.68 -16.16 -1.13
N LEU A 352 10.38 -16.09 -1.43
CA LEU A 352 9.40 -17.12 -1.06
C LEU A 352 9.68 -18.45 -1.75
N LEU A 353 10.06 -18.44 -3.03
CA LEU A 353 10.50 -19.64 -3.76
C LEU A 353 11.75 -20.24 -3.14
N GLY A 354 12.69 -19.41 -2.70
CA GLY A 354 13.86 -19.86 -1.95
C GLY A 354 13.50 -20.49 -0.62
N LEU A 355 12.60 -19.88 0.15
CA LEU A 355 12.10 -20.40 1.43
C LEU A 355 11.39 -21.76 1.25
N ALA A 356 10.65 -21.92 0.15
CA ALA A 356 9.93 -23.13 -0.20
C ALA A 356 10.84 -24.27 -0.75
N GLY A 357 12.12 -24.00 -0.99
CA GLY A 357 13.02 -24.95 -1.67
C GLY A 357 12.69 -25.19 -3.14
N LEU A 358 11.98 -24.25 -3.77
CA LEU A 358 11.49 -24.32 -5.16
C LEU A 358 12.30 -23.42 -6.13
N ALA A 359 13.35 -22.75 -5.66
CA ALA A 359 14.23 -21.97 -6.51
C ALA A 359 15.03 -22.90 -7.45
N SER A 360 15.00 -22.67 -8.76
CA SER A 360 15.85 -23.39 -9.71
C SER A 360 17.33 -23.08 -9.47
N HIS A 361 18.20 -24.07 -9.60
CA HIS A 361 19.64 -23.94 -9.36
C HIS A 361 20.33 -22.87 -10.21
N GLU A 362 19.78 -22.52 -11.37
CA GLU A 362 20.33 -21.50 -12.29
C GLU A 362 20.12 -20.05 -11.84
N ARG A 363 19.26 -19.80 -10.82
CA ARG A 363 18.92 -18.43 -10.36
C ARG A 363 19.44 -18.11 -8.94
N ARG A 364 20.43 -18.83 -8.43
CA ARG A 364 21.16 -18.45 -7.21
C ARG A 364 22.20 -17.36 -7.44
N VAL A 365 22.06 -16.54 -8.49
CA VAL A 365 22.77 -15.28 -8.56
C VAL A 365 22.12 -14.37 -7.52
N ALA A 366 22.87 -14.13 -6.44
CA ALA A 366 22.48 -13.25 -5.36
C ALA A 366 21.95 -11.91 -5.95
N PRO A 367 20.88 -11.35 -5.40
CA PRO A 367 20.60 -9.94 -5.68
C PRO A 367 21.87 -9.18 -5.26
N SER A 368 22.50 -8.51 -6.21
CA SER A 368 23.51 -7.49 -5.93
C SER A 368 22.93 -6.62 -4.82
N PRO A 369 23.60 -6.41 -3.70
CA PRO A 369 23.16 -5.43 -2.75
C PRO A 369 23.09 -4.14 -3.54
N ALA A 370 21.86 -3.69 -3.85
CA ALA A 370 21.64 -2.34 -4.31
C ALA A 370 22.36 -1.48 -3.27
N SER A 371 23.44 -0.85 -3.69
CA SER A 371 24.30 -0.01 -2.91
C SER A 371 23.45 0.77 -1.90
N ALA A 372 23.58 0.42 -0.63
CA ALA A 372 23.30 1.35 0.42
C ALA A 372 24.27 2.50 0.15
N GLY A 373 23.79 3.49 -0.59
CA GLY A 373 24.44 4.77 -0.71
C GLY A 373 24.55 5.29 0.71
N SER A 374 25.71 5.10 1.31
CA SER A 374 26.15 5.87 2.45
C SER A 374 26.01 7.33 2.03
N ILE A 375 25.02 8.00 2.59
CA ILE A 375 24.91 9.45 2.56
C ILE A 375 26.07 9.91 3.44
N GLU A 376 27.21 10.22 2.80
CA GLU A 376 28.25 11.01 3.47
C GLU A 376 27.65 12.38 3.80
N PRO A 377 27.88 12.88 5.02
CA PRO A 377 27.48 14.24 5.37
C PRO A 377 28.23 15.24 4.46
N PRO A 378 27.61 16.34 4.07
CA PRO A 378 28.27 17.35 3.23
C PRO A 378 29.51 17.87 3.94
N LEU A 379 30.66 17.81 3.23
CA LEU A 379 31.93 18.39 3.62
C LEU A 379 31.70 19.86 3.98
N SER A 380 32.12 20.21 5.18
CA SER A 380 32.22 21.59 5.66
C SER A 380 33.13 22.40 4.74
N LEU A 381 32.54 23.34 4.00
CA LEU A 381 33.30 24.39 3.31
C LEU A 381 33.84 25.37 4.36
N SER A 382 35.14 25.31 4.59
CA SER A 382 35.87 26.35 5.27
C SER A 382 35.97 27.59 4.38
N PRO A 383 35.87 28.82 4.91
CA PRO A 383 35.98 30.03 4.13
C PRO A 383 37.44 30.38 3.87
N SER A 384 37.88 30.41 2.62
CA SER A 384 39.13 31.08 2.23
C SER A 384 38.84 32.29 1.35
N LEU A 385 38.96 33.46 1.97
CA LEU A 385 39.51 34.73 1.49
C LEU A 385 39.56 35.02 -0.02
N SER A 386 38.93 36.16 -0.34
CA SER A 386 39.05 36.99 -1.54
C SER A 386 40.53 37.34 -1.90
N PRO A 387 40.81 37.82 -3.11
CA PRO A 387 40.64 39.24 -3.40
C PRO A 387 40.19 39.66 -4.80
N SER A 388 39.44 40.75 -4.82
CA SER A 388 39.41 41.94 -5.70
C SER A 388 39.94 41.85 -7.16
N LEU A 389 39.14 42.41 -8.07
CA LEU A 389 39.45 43.40 -9.12
C LEU A 389 38.25 43.48 -10.05
N SER A 390 37.59 44.50 -10.09
CA SER A 390 37.57 45.83 -10.68
C SER A 390 36.94 45.85 -12.08
N PHE A 391 35.87 46.64 -12.13
CA PHE A 391 35.39 47.58 -13.18
C PHE A 391 35.80 47.36 -14.64
N ALA A 392 34.86 47.38 -15.58
CA ALA A 392 34.54 48.49 -16.46
C ALA A 392 33.67 48.01 -17.66
N GLU A 393 32.62 48.80 -17.92
CA GLU A 393 32.15 49.35 -19.20
C GLU A 393 31.77 48.34 -20.33
N ALA A 394 30.79 48.49 -21.11
CA ALA A 394 29.91 49.59 -21.51
C ALA A 394 28.90 49.05 -22.57
N VAL A 395 27.82 49.77 -22.71
CA VAL A 395 26.81 49.93 -23.76
C VAL A 395 25.67 48.88 -23.76
#